data_36ceb9f7a23465dbd0aadc08330956ec
#
_entry.id   36ceb9f7a23465dbd0aadc08330956ec
#
_cell.length_a   1.000
_cell.length_b   1.000
_cell.length_c   1.000
_cell.angle_alpha   90.00
_cell.angle_beta   90.00
_cell.angle_gamma   90.00
#
_symmetry.space_group_name_H-M   'P 1'
#
loop_
_entity.id
_entity.type
_entity.pdbx_description
1 polymer ?
#
loop_
_entity_poly.entity_id
_entity_poly.type
_entity_poly.pdbx_seq_one_letter_code
_entity_poly.pdbx_strand_id
1 'polypeptide(L)'
;MRLVATLGDRRFLLTFLLAWGWLLLIRAGLILQSGVWPSTVGMIGSDLVGAFVLAILLTITRGPLRAALVVLLGFAAYVAGMHLTAHGTLFQLAFASKGMDPTFISGSLLNVYLALLPFYLLLAWALHRLHRSLVPSPPRGSVGLLAAGAAMLAVYAMSFPSLTTPANNVVASTLAQVPATAINPLGTAIGDEAVEIAGTPTDNNEEETNFFYQRVEANSVDKPPNVLLIMIEGLSAGYFPEVSQYHDLQPLITLDSLESVLKAQGFRMYRNHLSLERQTDRGTFSIVCGRYPDFRRASKKLLDVAEERAAPDCLPAKLRDAGFHTAYWQAAPTSYMQKDEFMPKAGFLDVTGAEAFNNAEDIEGWGPADPVYFPNVAKRLKELDQSNSPWFVTLLNIGTHHPFDIGEEAEQNLEKAQANNAEGPTEVALLQPQQARRDAMKVMEKSLGHFLEELAANGTLDDTLVILTSDESGGFVRADHETLPLNSNLGVLAVRPPDPKDLHGYADPHAITAQLDIPLTILDATGRGKYAGDMIGRSLLVRNDQKPRDILLADTYTGLKYFLREKGELLACTELLTRCTSWAFDPDRVFGSFREADKPPFLTLDERLALFKNATTLTPAD
;
A
#
# COMPACT_ATOMS: atom_id res chain seq x y z
N MET A 1 -34.42 29.86 -16.33
CA MET A 1 -35.23 30.56 -15.34
C MET A 1 -35.59 29.71 -14.11
N ARG A 2 -36.19 28.49 -14.22
CA ARG A 2 -36.57 27.67 -13.03
C ARG A 2 -35.40 27.28 -12.13
N LEU A 3 -34.23 26.95 -12.68
CA LEU A 3 -33.02 26.60 -11.91
C LEU A 3 -32.56 27.80 -11.05
N VAL A 4 -32.42 28.98 -11.65
CA VAL A 4 -31.98 30.21 -10.97
C VAL A 4 -32.97 30.59 -9.85
N ALA A 5 -34.27 30.47 -10.11
CA ALA A 5 -35.30 30.72 -9.09
C ALA A 5 -35.21 29.71 -7.91
N THR A 6 -34.84 28.44 -8.15
CA THR A 6 -34.68 27.43 -7.09
C THR A 6 -33.41 27.65 -6.27
N LEU A 7 -32.31 28.03 -6.91
CA LEU A 7 -31.05 28.35 -6.22
C LEU A 7 -31.17 29.63 -5.36
N GLY A 8 -32.00 30.60 -5.79
CA GLY A 8 -32.31 31.81 -5.02
C GLY A 8 -33.38 31.62 -3.92
N ASP A 9 -33.99 30.44 -3.82
CA ASP A 9 -34.99 30.16 -2.78
C ASP A 9 -34.31 30.10 -1.40
N ARG A 10 -34.79 30.92 -0.46
CA ARG A 10 -34.31 30.96 0.94
C ARG A 10 -34.29 29.56 1.59
N ARG A 11 -35.22 28.68 1.21
CA ARG A 11 -35.27 27.28 1.71
C ARG A 11 -34.12 26.44 1.17
N PHE A 12 -33.75 26.61 -0.10
CA PHE A 12 -32.57 25.93 -0.65
C PHE A 12 -31.29 26.42 0.01
N LEU A 13 -31.14 27.74 0.20
CA LEU A 13 -30.00 28.30 0.90
C LEU A 13 -29.89 27.78 2.33
N LEU A 14 -31.00 27.69 3.07
CA LEU A 14 -31.01 27.12 4.42
C LEU A 14 -30.63 25.63 4.42
N THR A 15 -31.12 24.86 3.43
CA THR A 15 -30.75 23.45 3.26
C THR A 15 -29.25 23.30 3.00
N PHE A 16 -28.69 24.19 2.14
CA PHE A 16 -27.27 24.22 1.84
C PHE A 16 -26.43 24.53 3.10
N LEU A 17 -26.79 25.54 3.88
CA LEU A 17 -26.08 25.90 5.11
C LEU A 17 -26.14 24.79 6.17
N LEU A 18 -27.28 24.09 6.28
CA LEU A 18 -27.42 22.92 7.16
C LEU A 18 -26.54 21.77 6.69
N ALA A 19 -26.51 21.49 5.39
CA ALA A 19 -25.66 20.46 4.82
C ALA A 19 -24.18 20.78 5.04
N TRP A 20 -23.78 22.03 4.83
CA TRP A 20 -22.41 22.46 5.06
C TRP A 20 -22.00 22.36 6.54
N GLY A 21 -22.82 22.86 7.47
CA GLY A 21 -22.56 22.71 8.90
C GLY A 21 -22.44 21.25 9.36
N TRP A 22 -23.28 20.36 8.81
CA TRP A 22 -23.18 18.92 9.08
C TRP A 22 -21.89 18.31 8.55
N LEU A 23 -21.46 18.68 7.32
CA LEU A 23 -20.20 18.21 6.75
C LEU A 23 -18.98 18.71 7.52
N LEU A 24 -19.02 19.93 8.06
CA LEU A 24 -17.97 20.43 8.94
C LEU A 24 -17.87 19.62 10.25
N LEU A 25 -19.00 19.21 10.83
CA LEU A 25 -19.01 18.33 12.01
C LEU A 25 -18.44 16.93 11.68
N ILE A 26 -18.80 16.36 10.52
CA ILE A 26 -18.21 15.10 10.07
C ILE A 26 -16.71 15.25 9.91
N ARG A 27 -16.24 16.31 9.23
CA ARG A 27 -14.82 16.55 9.04
C ARG A 27 -14.07 16.70 10.38
N ALA A 28 -14.62 17.44 11.30
CA ALA A 28 -14.04 17.55 12.64
C ALA A 28 -13.92 16.17 13.30
N GLY A 29 -14.97 15.34 13.21
CA GLY A 29 -14.93 13.95 13.68
C GLY A 29 -13.85 13.11 12.99
N LEU A 30 -13.73 13.21 11.67
CA LEU A 30 -12.70 12.48 10.90
C LEU A 30 -11.28 12.92 11.30
N ILE A 31 -11.02 14.19 11.48
CA ILE A 31 -9.72 14.71 11.96
C ILE A 31 -9.42 14.22 13.37
N LEU A 32 -10.38 14.28 14.27
CA LEU A 32 -10.22 13.81 15.66
C LEU A 32 -9.97 12.30 15.71
N GLN A 33 -10.65 11.54 14.88
CA GLN A 33 -10.50 10.07 14.81
C GLN A 33 -9.18 9.64 14.20
N SER A 34 -8.78 10.23 13.07
CA SER A 34 -7.63 9.78 12.28
C SER A 34 -6.32 10.48 12.62
N GLY A 35 -6.40 11.68 13.22
CA GLY A 35 -5.23 12.53 13.43
C GLY A 35 -4.67 13.19 12.16
N VAL A 36 -5.32 13.01 11.02
CA VAL A 36 -4.86 13.54 9.73
C VAL A 36 -5.40 14.95 9.51
N TRP A 37 -4.50 15.92 9.34
CA TRP A 37 -4.82 17.34 9.06
C TRP A 37 -4.59 17.66 7.58
N PRO A 38 -5.65 17.77 6.78
CA PRO A 38 -5.53 18.07 5.36
C PRO A 38 -5.30 19.56 5.09
N SER A 39 -4.91 19.89 3.85
CA SER A 39 -4.71 21.29 3.46
C SER A 39 -6.00 22.12 3.56
N THR A 40 -5.93 23.28 4.19
CA THR A 40 -7.11 24.14 4.49
C THR A 40 -7.82 24.61 3.22
N VAL A 41 -7.09 24.96 2.17
CA VAL A 41 -7.68 25.46 0.93
C VAL A 41 -8.46 24.38 0.20
N GLY A 42 -7.89 23.15 0.10
CA GLY A 42 -8.57 21.99 -0.48
C GLY A 42 -9.83 21.61 0.28
N MET A 43 -9.79 21.67 1.63
CA MET A 43 -10.95 21.39 2.47
C MET A 43 -12.14 22.29 2.16
N ILE A 44 -11.94 23.61 2.18
CA ILE A 44 -13.04 24.58 2.00
C ILE A 44 -13.72 24.37 0.65
N GLY A 45 -12.95 24.26 -0.41
CA GLY A 45 -13.50 24.05 -1.76
C GLY A 45 -14.28 22.74 -1.88
N SER A 46 -13.73 21.67 -1.34
CA SER A 46 -14.36 20.35 -1.36
C SER A 46 -15.63 20.28 -0.50
N ASP A 47 -15.62 20.91 0.68
CA ASP A 47 -16.80 20.96 1.57
C ASP A 47 -17.95 21.78 0.96
N LEU A 48 -17.67 22.85 0.24
CA LEU A 48 -18.69 23.62 -0.48
C LEU A 48 -19.34 22.80 -1.60
N VAL A 49 -18.54 22.06 -2.39
CA VAL A 49 -19.05 21.14 -3.42
C VAL A 49 -19.92 20.05 -2.78
N GLY A 50 -19.41 19.40 -1.73
CA GLY A 50 -20.14 18.37 -0.99
C GLY A 50 -21.46 18.88 -0.41
N ALA A 51 -21.46 20.09 0.18
CA ALA A 51 -22.65 20.72 0.74
C ALA A 51 -23.69 21.04 -0.35
N PHE A 52 -23.25 21.50 -1.51
CA PHE A 52 -24.14 21.80 -2.63
C PHE A 52 -24.81 20.52 -3.16
N VAL A 53 -24.04 19.47 -3.38
CA VAL A 53 -24.56 18.16 -3.83
C VAL A 53 -25.53 17.59 -2.79
N LEU A 54 -25.17 17.61 -1.51
CA LEU A 54 -26.03 17.14 -0.42
C LEU A 54 -27.32 17.95 -0.33
N ALA A 55 -27.26 19.27 -0.48
CA ALA A 55 -28.45 20.12 -0.51
C ALA A 55 -29.39 19.76 -1.67
N ILE A 56 -28.85 19.43 -2.84
CA ILE A 56 -29.65 18.94 -3.97
C ILE A 56 -30.34 17.62 -3.60
N LEU A 57 -29.58 16.64 -3.06
CA LEU A 57 -30.11 15.34 -2.67
C LEU A 57 -31.21 15.46 -1.61
N LEU A 58 -31.03 16.31 -0.60
CA LEU A 58 -32.03 16.59 0.44
C LEU A 58 -33.28 17.31 -0.13
N THR A 59 -33.11 18.10 -1.18
CA THR A 59 -34.20 18.83 -1.83
C THR A 59 -35.08 17.91 -2.70
N ILE A 60 -34.45 16.98 -3.42
CA ILE A 60 -35.16 16.06 -4.34
C ILE A 60 -35.77 14.86 -3.61
N THR A 61 -35.19 14.41 -2.50
CA THR A 61 -35.69 13.27 -1.71
C THR A 61 -36.75 13.69 -0.69
N ARG A 62 -37.68 12.79 -0.35
CA ARG A 62 -38.77 13.06 0.59
C ARG A 62 -39.10 11.84 1.45
N GLY A 63 -39.71 12.11 2.62
CA GLY A 63 -40.23 11.07 3.51
C GLY A 63 -39.18 10.00 3.86
N PRO A 64 -39.53 8.72 3.75
CA PRO A 64 -38.63 7.63 4.11
C PRO A 64 -37.37 7.56 3.23
N LEU A 65 -37.47 7.96 1.94
CA LEU A 65 -36.31 7.98 1.05
C LEU A 65 -35.23 8.98 1.52
N ARG A 66 -35.64 10.15 2.02
CA ARG A 66 -34.71 11.11 2.61
C ARG A 66 -34.07 10.57 3.90
N ALA A 67 -34.88 9.94 4.76
CA ALA A 67 -34.35 9.34 5.99
C ALA A 67 -33.32 8.24 5.66
N ALA A 68 -33.62 7.37 4.71
CA ALA A 68 -32.71 6.33 4.25
C ALA A 68 -31.41 6.94 3.67
N LEU A 69 -31.52 7.98 2.81
CA LEU A 69 -30.35 8.68 2.26
C LEU A 69 -29.43 9.22 3.37
N VAL A 70 -30.01 9.88 4.37
CA VAL A 70 -29.24 10.50 5.46
C VAL A 70 -28.56 9.43 6.32
N VAL A 71 -29.23 8.31 6.59
CA VAL A 71 -28.64 7.15 7.30
C VAL A 71 -27.48 6.56 6.48
N LEU A 72 -27.67 6.35 5.18
CA LEU A 72 -26.60 5.87 4.30
C LEU A 72 -25.38 6.81 4.28
N LEU A 73 -25.60 8.13 4.30
CA LEU A 73 -24.52 9.12 4.37
C LEU A 73 -23.80 9.08 5.74
N GLY A 74 -24.53 8.84 6.82
CA GLY A 74 -23.92 8.63 8.15
C GLY A 74 -23.04 7.38 8.17
N PHE A 75 -23.52 6.30 7.58
CA PHE A 75 -22.73 5.06 7.43
C PHE A 75 -21.51 5.27 6.52
N ALA A 76 -21.67 5.97 5.39
CA ALA A 76 -20.55 6.30 4.51
C ALA A 76 -19.49 7.15 5.21
N ALA A 77 -19.91 8.11 6.06
CA ALA A 77 -18.98 8.90 6.87
C ALA A 77 -18.21 8.04 7.89
N TYR A 78 -18.89 7.08 8.52
CA TYR A 78 -18.27 6.10 9.42
C TYR A 78 -17.21 5.26 8.68
N VAL A 79 -17.55 4.68 7.52
CA VAL A 79 -16.61 3.88 6.71
C VAL A 79 -15.42 4.73 6.24
N ALA A 80 -15.68 5.99 5.85
CA ALA A 80 -14.61 6.92 5.47
C ALA A 80 -13.68 7.23 6.63
N GLY A 81 -14.21 7.37 7.86
CA GLY A 81 -13.42 7.59 9.07
C GLY A 81 -12.50 6.42 9.37
N MET A 82 -13.03 5.20 9.28
CA MET A 82 -12.24 3.99 9.46
C MET A 82 -11.12 3.88 8.44
N HIS A 83 -11.45 4.06 7.16
CA HIS A 83 -10.47 3.97 6.08
C HIS A 83 -9.39 5.06 6.19
N LEU A 84 -9.79 6.28 6.57
CA LEU A 84 -8.84 7.38 6.80
C LEU A 84 -7.89 7.09 7.95
N THR A 85 -8.38 6.47 9.03
CA THR A 85 -7.55 6.07 10.18
C THR A 85 -6.55 4.98 9.78
N ALA A 86 -7.01 3.98 9.01
CA ALA A 86 -6.19 2.85 8.60
C ALA A 86 -5.14 3.21 7.53
N HIS A 87 -5.53 3.98 6.53
CA HIS A 87 -4.77 4.16 5.29
C HIS A 87 -4.38 5.60 4.98
N GLY A 88 -4.80 6.57 5.79
CA GLY A 88 -4.56 8.00 5.54
C GLY A 88 -5.35 8.58 4.35
N THR A 89 -6.29 7.82 3.77
CA THR A 89 -7.09 8.23 2.60
C THR A 89 -8.58 7.98 2.82
N LEU A 90 -9.45 8.67 2.07
CA LEU A 90 -10.88 8.39 2.09
C LEU A 90 -11.19 7.07 1.38
N PHE A 91 -12.28 6.41 1.82
CA PHE A 91 -12.75 5.14 1.28
C PHE A 91 -12.96 5.18 -0.24
N GLN A 92 -12.58 4.10 -0.91
CA GLN A 92 -12.73 3.90 -2.34
C GLN A 92 -13.83 2.89 -2.64
N LEU A 93 -14.76 3.24 -3.53
CA LEU A 93 -15.83 2.35 -3.96
C LEU A 93 -15.30 1.06 -4.62
N ALA A 94 -14.13 1.12 -5.25
CA ALA A 94 -13.47 -0.05 -5.82
C ALA A 94 -13.21 -1.16 -4.80
N PHE A 95 -13.05 -0.80 -3.51
CA PHE A 95 -12.81 -1.77 -2.43
C PHE A 95 -14.09 -2.23 -1.70
N ALA A 96 -15.26 -1.80 -2.13
CA ALA A 96 -16.51 -2.16 -1.45
C ALA A 96 -16.72 -3.67 -1.32
N SER A 97 -16.26 -4.45 -2.30
CA SER A 97 -16.35 -5.92 -2.27
C SER A 97 -15.33 -6.58 -1.34
N LYS A 98 -14.13 -6.00 -1.16
CA LYS A 98 -13.16 -6.46 -0.16
C LYS A 98 -13.69 -6.25 1.26
N GLY A 99 -14.35 -5.13 1.52
CA GLY A 99 -14.99 -4.84 2.80
C GLY A 99 -16.17 -5.75 3.15
N MET A 100 -16.60 -6.63 2.24
CA MET A 100 -17.62 -7.67 2.49
C MET A 100 -17.00 -9.04 2.80
N ASP A 101 -15.68 -9.17 2.75
CA ASP A 101 -14.99 -10.40 3.15
C ASP A 101 -15.16 -10.65 4.65
N PRO A 102 -15.67 -11.83 5.09
CA PRO A 102 -15.87 -12.12 6.51
C PRO A 102 -14.60 -12.03 7.35
N THR A 103 -13.44 -12.42 6.80
CA THR A 103 -12.16 -12.36 7.47
C THR A 103 -11.71 -10.91 7.67
N PHE A 104 -11.91 -10.06 6.66
CA PHE A 104 -11.67 -8.62 6.79
C PHE A 104 -12.58 -7.98 7.84
N ILE A 105 -13.86 -8.36 7.87
CA ILE A 105 -14.83 -7.85 8.86
C ILE A 105 -14.41 -8.28 10.26
N SER A 106 -14.06 -9.54 10.49
CA SER A 106 -13.65 -10.04 11.81
C SER A 106 -12.31 -9.44 12.26
N GLY A 107 -11.33 -9.32 11.35
CA GLY A 107 -10.02 -8.80 11.67
C GLY A 107 -9.95 -7.29 11.89
N SER A 108 -10.72 -6.52 11.11
CA SER A 108 -10.57 -5.05 11.07
C SER A 108 -11.68 -4.28 11.77
N LEU A 109 -12.89 -4.86 11.90
CA LEU A 109 -14.10 -4.08 12.21
C LEU A 109 -14.67 -4.30 13.61
N LEU A 110 -14.42 -5.46 14.24
CA LEU A 110 -15.29 -5.87 15.33
C LEU A 110 -15.09 -5.11 16.65
N ASN A 111 -13.91 -4.67 17.01
CA ASN A 111 -13.68 -4.23 18.39
C ASN A 111 -13.48 -2.73 18.59
N VAL A 112 -12.67 -2.05 17.81
CA VAL A 112 -12.30 -0.64 18.06
C VAL A 112 -13.28 0.36 17.42
N TYR A 113 -13.83 0.03 16.26
CA TYR A 113 -14.56 1.01 15.44
C TYR A 113 -16.07 0.92 15.53
N LEU A 114 -16.65 -0.20 15.96
CA LEU A 114 -18.10 -0.31 16.16
C LEU A 114 -18.62 0.72 17.15
N ALA A 115 -17.82 1.13 18.13
CA ALA A 115 -18.15 2.17 19.09
C ALA A 115 -18.41 3.55 18.44
N LEU A 116 -17.82 3.83 17.28
CA LEU A 116 -17.97 5.10 16.55
C LEU A 116 -19.21 5.13 15.64
N LEU A 117 -19.72 3.97 15.22
CA LEU A 117 -20.90 3.90 14.37
C LEU A 117 -22.14 4.64 14.94
N PRO A 118 -22.50 4.48 16.24
CA PRO A 118 -23.60 5.23 16.83
C PRO A 118 -23.43 6.75 16.74
N PHE A 119 -22.20 7.25 16.85
CA PHE A 119 -21.91 8.69 16.74
C PHE A 119 -22.28 9.23 15.35
N TYR A 120 -21.83 8.56 14.28
CA TYR A 120 -22.13 8.98 12.91
C TYR A 120 -23.63 8.83 12.56
N LEU A 121 -24.29 7.77 13.07
CA LEU A 121 -25.73 7.60 12.89
C LEU A 121 -26.53 8.64 13.66
N LEU A 122 -26.09 9.04 14.86
CA LEU A 122 -26.70 10.11 15.64
C LEU A 122 -26.56 11.47 14.93
N LEU A 123 -25.40 11.77 14.35
CA LEU A 123 -25.21 12.99 13.54
C LEU A 123 -26.13 12.99 12.32
N ALA A 124 -26.28 11.84 11.63
CA ALA A 124 -27.19 11.70 10.50
C ALA A 124 -28.66 11.91 10.93
N TRP A 125 -29.07 11.29 12.04
CA TRP A 125 -30.41 11.50 12.60
C TRP A 125 -30.63 12.96 12.99
N ALA A 126 -29.67 13.61 13.63
CA ALA A 126 -29.75 15.03 14.01
C ALA A 126 -29.92 15.93 12.77
N LEU A 127 -29.17 15.69 11.69
CA LEU A 127 -29.34 16.40 10.41
C LEU A 127 -30.77 16.23 9.88
N HIS A 128 -31.28 15.00 9.85
CA HIS A 128 -32.63 14.71 9.37
C HIS A 128 -33.69 15.46 10.21
N ARG A 129 -33.60 15.40 11.52
CA ARG A 129 -34.52 16.06 12.45
C ARG A 129 -34.47 17.58 12.31
N LEU A 130 -33.27 18.16 12.30
CA LEU A 130 -33.06 19.60 12.20
C LEU A 130 -33.54 20.13 10.84
N HIS A 131 -33.19 19.46 9.76
CA HIS A 131 -33.67 19.80 8.42
C HIS A 131 -35.20 19.77 8.34
N ARG A 132 -35.84 18.75 8.91
CA ARG A 132 -37.31 18.63 8.95
C ARG A 132 -37.97 19.72 9.75
N SER A 133 -37.34 20.20 10.86
CA SER A 133 -37.88 21.25 11.69
C SER A 133 -37.73 22.65 11.06
N LEU A 134 -36.58 22.91 10.42
CA LEU A 134 -36.25 24.22 9.85
C LEU A 134 -36.74 24.40 8.41
N VAL A 135 -36.88 23.29 7.66
CA VAL A 135 -37.35 23.31 6.28
C VAL A 135 -38.51 22.32 6.09
N PRO A 136 -39.69 22.63 6.68
CA PRO A 136 -40.83 21.71 6.68
C PRO A 136 -41.36 21.44 5.25
N SER A 137 -41.20 22.40 4.36
CA SER A 137 -41.63 22.30 2.95
C SER A 137 -40.48 22.67 2.03
N PRO A 138 -39.53 21.74 1.77
CA PRO A 138 -38.41 22.04 0.90
C PRO A 138 -38.86 22.37 -0.53
N PRO A 139 -38.08 23.15 -1.29
CA PRO A 139 -38.39 23.49 -2.66
C PRO A 139 -38.55 22.21 -3.50
N ARG A 140 -39.37 22.25 -4.54
CA ARG A 140 -39.51 21.12 -5.46
C ARG A 140 -38.24 20.96 -6.29
N GLY A 141 -37.60 19.79 -6.17
CA GLY A 141 -36.45 19.43 -7.01
C GLY A 141 -36.82 19.49 -8.50
N SER A 142 -35.88 19.93 -9.31
CA SER A 142 -36.01 19.95 -10.75
C SER A 142 -34.90 19.13 -11.42
N VAL A 143 -35.15 18.67 -12.63
CA VAL A 143 -34.13 17.99 -13.47
C VAL A 143 -32.90 18.89 -13.64
N GLY A 144 -33.08 20.21 -13.68
CA GLY A 144 -31.99 21.18 -13.76
C GLY A 144 -31.06 21.16 -12.53
N LEU A 145 -31.58 20.92 -11.31
CA LEU A 145 -30.74 20.76 -10.12
C LEU A 145 -29.87 19.50 -10.19
N LEU A 146 -30.47 18.40 -10.66
CA LEU A 146 -29.70 17.15 -10.86
C LEU A 146 -28.60 17.35 -11.89
N ALA A 147 -28.90 17.99 -13.03
CA ALA A 147 -27.91 18.27 -14.05
C ALA A 147 -26.79 19.20 -13.53
N ALA A 148 -27.13 20.23 -12.73
CA ALA A 148 -26.13 21.10 -12.09
C ALA A 148 -25.25 20.34 -11.10
N GLY A 149 -25.82 19.45 -10.28
CA GLY A 149 -25.07 18.61 -9.37
C GLY A 149 -24.14 17.64 -10.10
N ALA A 150 -24.62 16.98 -11.14
CA ALA A 150 -23.82 16.10 -11.96
C ALA A 150 -22.65 16.82 -12.67
N ALA A 151 -22.93 18.00 -13.25
CA ALA A 151 -21.90 18.84 -13.86
C ALA A 151 -20.84 19.28 -12.84
N MET A 152 -21.26 19.68 -11.64
CA MET A 152 -20.34 20.07 -10.57
C MET A 152 -19.48 18.90 -10.10
N LEU A 153 -20.06 17.70 -9.95
CA LEU A 153 -19.29 16.49 -9.61
C LEU A 153 -18.30 16.11 -10.73
N ALA A 154 -18.68 16.26 -12.00
CA ALA A 154 -17.78 16.00 -13.11
C ALA A 154 -16.59 16.98 -13.11
N VAL A 155 -16.85 18.29 -12.92
CA VAL A 155 -15.79 19.31 -12.78
C VAL A 155 -14.91 19.01 -11.57
N TYR A 156 -15.51 18.64 -10.44
CA TYR A 156 -14.78 18.26 -9.24
C TYR A 156 -13.87 17.06 -9.48
N ALA A 157 -14.38 15.97 -10.09
CA ALA A 157 -13.60 14.79 -10.43
C ALA A 157 -12.41 15.11 -11.36
N MET A 158 -12.60 16.02 -12.32
CA MET A 158 -11.54 16.46 -13.22
C MET A 158 -10.54 17.43 -12.57
N SER A 159 -10.91 18.12 -11.50
CA SER A 159 -10.08 19.16 -10.87
C SER A 159 -9.10 18.62 -9.83
N PHE A 160 -9.40 17.49 -9.21
CA PHE A 160 -8.57 16.92 -8.14
C PHE A 160 -7.71 15.77 -8.68
N PRO A 161 -6.40 15.72 -8.34
CA PRO A 161 -5.50 14.64 -8.74
C PRO A 161 -5.94 13.28 -8.19
N SER A 162 -6.45 13.26 -6.96
CA SER A 162 -7.04 12.09 -6.33
C SER A 162 -8.30 12.48 -5.57
N LEU A 163 -9.36 11.68 -5.73
CA LEU A 163 -10.63 11.87 -5.03
C LEU A 163 -10.60 11.35 -3.58
N THR A 164 -9.57 10.61 -3.21
CA THR A 164 -9.46 9.93 -1.92
C THR A 164 -8.55 10.63 -0.92
N THR A 165 -7.93 11.76 -1.29
CA THR A 165 -7.11 12.53 -0.34
C THR A 165 -7.95 13.05 0.83
N PRO A 166 -7.37 13.18 2.04
CA PRO A 166 -8.08 13.67 3.23
C PRO A 166 -8.70 15.06 3.08
N ALA A 167 -8.18 15.89 2.16
CA ALA A 167 -8.74 17.21 1.84
C ALA A 167 -10.12 17.13 1.17
N ASN A 168 -10.44 16.03 0.50
CA ASN A 168 -11.72 15.87 -0.17
C ASN A 168 -12.88 15.72 0.82
N ASN A 169 -14.06 16.11 0.38
CA ASN A 169 -15.29 15.89 1.12
C ASN A 169 -15.82 14.47 0.88
N VAL A 170 -16.19 13.77 1.94
CA VAL A 170 -16.64 12.38 1.86
C VAL A 170 -17.82 12.17 0.89
N VAL A 171 -18.79 13.09 0.86
CA VAL A 171 -19.95 12.99 -0.04
C VAL A 171 -19.55 13.23 -1.49
N ALA A 172 -18.82 14.32 -1.74
CA ALA A 172 -18.35 14.68 -3.09
C ALA A 172 -17.39 13.63 -3.63
N SER A 173 -16.45 13.16 -2.81
CA SER A 173 -15.48 12.12 -3.16
C SER A 173 -16.18 10.81 -3.54
N THR A 174 -17.06 10.29 -2.69
CA THR A 174 -17.76 9.02 -2.93
C THR A 174 -18.61 9.08 -4.19
N LEU A 175 -19.37 10.16 -4.39
CA LEU A 175 -20.23 10.30 -5.57
C LEU A 175 -19.44 10.55 -6.86
N ALA A 176 -18.30 11.22 -6.78
CA ALA A 176 -17.46 11.48 -7.96
C ALA A 176 -16.66 10.25 -8.41
N GLN A 177 -16.42 9.29 -7.53
CA GLN A 177 -15.78 8.02 -7.90
C GLN A 177 -16.64 7.18 -8.85
N VAL A 178 -17.97 7.25 -8.77
CA VAL A 178 -18.88 6.48 -9.66
C VAL A 178 -18.61 6.78 -11.15
N PRO A 179 -18.64 8.04 -11.63
CA PRO A 179 -18.28 8.31 -13.02
C PRO A 179 -16.79 8.06 -13.30
N ALA A 180 -15.89 8.31 -12.34
CA ALA A 180 -14.46 8.09 -12.53
C ALA A 180 -14.13 6.60 -12.78
N THR A 181 -14.75 5.68 -12.05
CA THR A 181 -14.57 4.24 -12.29
C THR A 181 -15.16 3.78 -13.62
N ALA A 182 -16.28 4.37 -14.07
CA ALA A 182 -16.90 4.05 -15.35
C ALA A 182 -16.10 4.56 -16.57
N ILE A 183 -15.27 5.58 -16.39
CA ILE A 183 -14.45 6.21 -17.44
C ILE A 183 -12.99 5.77 -17.35
N ASN A 184 -12.65 4.87 -16.45
CA ASN A 184 -11.27 4.44 -16.24
C ASN A 184 -10.67 3.86 -17.53
N PRO A 185 -9.70 4.54 -18.19
CA PRO A 185 -9.14 4.10 -19.45
C PRO A 185 -8.40 2.76 -19.34
N LEU A 186 -7.86 2.42 -18.15
CA LEU A 186 -7.30 1.11 -17.90
C LEU A 186 -8.37 0.01 -17.88
N GLY A 187 -9.59 0.31 -17.36
CA GLY A 187 -10.72 -0.63 -17.37
C GLY A 187 -11.38 -0.81 -18.74
N THR A 188 -11.34 0.22 -19.61
CA THR A 188 -11.95 0.18 -20.93
C THR A 188 -10.97 -0.13 -22.07
N ALA A 189 -9.67 0.14 -21.88
CA ALA A 189 -8.63 -0.10 -22.87
C ALA A 189 -8.09 -1.54 -22.88
N ILE A 190 -8.45 -2.36 -21.89
CA ILE A 190 -8.03 -3.75 -21.82
C ILE A 190 -8.99 -4.60 -22.69
N GLY A 191 -8.81 -4.56 -24.00
CA GLY A 191 -9.08 -5.69 -24.86
C GLY A 191 -7.93 -6.69 -24.69
N ASP A 192 -8.18 -7.97 -24.86
CA ASP A 192 -7.31 -9.10 -24.52
C ASP A 192 -6.01 -9.21 -25.33
N GLU A 193 -5.65 -8.26 -26.18
CA GLU A 193 -4.42 -8.29 -26.98
C GLU A 193 -3.36 -7.34 -26.43
N ALA A 194 -2.14 -7.82 -26.29
CA ALA A 194 -0.97 -7.00 -25.99
C ALA A 194 -0.79 -5.91 -27.08
N VAL A 195 -0.49 -4.69 -26.65
CA VAL A 195 -0.17 -3.62 -27.62
C VAL A 195 1.31 -3.67 -27.90
N GLU A 196 1.68 -3.84 -29.16
CA GLU A 196 3.07 -3.71 -29.58
C GLU A 196 3.53 -2.27 -29.29
N ILE A 197 4.39 -2.11 -28.29
CA ILE A 197 5.06 -0.85 -28.06
C ILE A 197 6.24 -0.84 -29.05
N ALA A 198 6.27 0.17 -29.93
CA ALA A 198 7.45 0.45 -30.73
C ALA A 198 8.63 0.68 -29.76
N GLY A 199 9.56 -0.26 -29.72
CA GLY A 199 10.70 -0.20 -28.78
C GLY A 199 10.85 -1.42 -27.88
N THR A 200 10.74 -2.66 -28.41
CA THR A 200 11.55 -3.76 -27.87
C THR A 200 13.02 -3.38 -28.08
N PRO A 201 13.91 -3.57 -27.08
CA PRO A 201 15.26 -3.02 -27.14
C PRO A 201 16.01 -3.55 -28.35
N THR A 202 16.11 -2.74 -29.38
CA THR A 202 17.17 -2.88 -30.37
C THR A 202 18.35 -2.04 -29.88
N ASP A 203 19.49 -2.64 -29.82
CA ASP A 203 20.75 -2.29 -29.15
C ASP A 203 21.34 -0.87 -29.34
N ASN A 204 20.64 0.12 -29.89
CA ASN A 204 21.31 1.30 -30.44
C ASN A 204 20.76 2.69 -30.09
N ASN A 205 19.78 2.85 -29.19
CA ASN A 205 19.33 4.20 -28.78
C ASN A 205 19.34 4.40 -27.27
N GLU A 206 20.18 5.28 -26.78
CA GLU A 206 20.31 5.67 -25.36
C GLU A 206 19.07 6.41 -24.78
N GLU A 207 18.06 6.68 -25.59
CA GLU A 207 16.84 7.42 -25.19
C GLU A 207 15.59 6.51 -25.05
N GLU A 208 15.68 5.20 -25.33
CA GLU A 208 14.52 4.31 -25.24
C GLU A 208 14.12 4.02 -23.78
N THR A 209 12.80 4.13 -23.53
CA THR A 209 12.18 3.75 -22.26
C THR A 209 12.27 2.25 -22.02
N ASN A 210 12.73 1.84 -20.84
CA ASN A 210 12.96 0.42 -20.52
C ASN A 210 12.25 0.00 -19.23
N PHE A 211 10.93 -0.10 -19.27
CA PHE A 211 10.08 -0.50 -18.13
C PHE A 211 10.02 -2.02 -17.91
N PHE A 212 10.48 -2.82 -18.88
CA PHE A 212 10.44 -4.30 -18.80
C PHE A 212 11.86 -4.86 -18.80
N TYR A 213 12.76 -4.16 -18.14
CA TYR A 213 14.17 -4.54 -18.06
C TYR A 213 14.37 -5.84 -17.28
N GLN A 214 15.20 -6.74 -17.81
CA GLN A 214 15.66 -7.92 -17.10
C GLN A 214 17.18 -7.98 -17.10
N ARG A 215 17.79 -8.22 -15.93
CA ARG A 215 19.22 -8.50 -15.81
C ARG A 215 19.48 -9.48 -14.67
N VAL A 216 19.97 -10.64 -15.03
CA VAL A 216 20.40 -11.71 -14.12
C VAL A 216 21.50 -12.51 -14.80
N GLU A 217 22.44 -13.06 -14.03
CA GLU A 217 23.49 -13.92 -14.59
C GLU A 217 23.07 -15.38 -14.55
N ALA A 218 23.46 -16.13 -15.59
CA ALA A 218 23.16 -17.56 -15.72
C ALA A 218 24.21 -18.44 -15.01
N ASN A 219 24.80 -17.96 -13.94
CA ASN A 219 25.82 -18.70 -13.18
C ASN A 219 25.24 -19.95 -12.53
N SER A 220 26.07 -20.92 -12.21
CA SER A 220 25.73 -22.12 -11.43
C SER A 220 26.50 -22.10 -10.11
N VAL A 221 25.82 -22.50 -9.03
CA VAL A 221 26.40 -22.67 -7.70
C VAL A 221 26.21 -24.13 -7.29
N ASP A 222 27.31 -24.82 -6.98
CA ASP A 222 27.30 -26.25 -6.64
C ASP A 222 26.52 -26.54 -5.36
N LYS A 223 26.74 -25.72 -4.30
CA LYS A 223 25.97 -25.76 -3.05
C LYS A 223 25.22 -24.45 -2.88
N PRO A 224 23.96 -24.37 -3.33
CA PRO A 224 23.19 -23.15 -3.16
C PRO A 224 22.90 -22.89 -1.66
N PRO A 225 22.87 -21.63 -1.23
CA PRO A 225 22.46 -21.30 0.13
C PRO A 225 20.97 -21.58 0.34
N ASN A 226 20.57 -21.76 1.58
CA ASN A 226 19.20 -21.58 1.99
C ASN A 226 18.77 -20.12 1.77
N VAL A 227 17.48 -19.87 1.64
CA VAL A 227 16.95 -18.52 1.41
C VAL A 227 15.83 -18.24 2.39
N LEU A 228 15.99 -17.20 3.19
CA LEU A 228 14.97 -16.66 4.08
C LEU A 228 14.53 -15.28 3.60
N LEU A 229 13.32 -15.19 3.07
CA LEU A 229 12.68 -13.95 2.64
C LEU A 229 11.69 -13.50 3.71
N ILE A 230 12.02 -12.43 4.42
CA ILE A 230 11.20 -11.86 5.49
C ILE A 230 10.47 -10.64 4.94
N MET A 231 9.16 -10.72 4.83
CA MET A 231 8.29 -9.59 4.51
C MET A 231 7.64 -9.06 5.78
N ILE A 232 7.76 -7.77 6.04
CA ILE A 232 7.11 -7.09 7.16
C ILE A 232 5.98 -6.21 6.63
N GLU A 233 4.80 -6.45 7.14
CA GLU A 233 3.55 -5.78 6.78
C GLU A 233 3.66 -4.26 6.96
N GLY A 234 3.47 -3.51 5.87
CA GLY A 234 3.36 -2.06 5.87
C GLY A 234 4.61 -1.28 6.33
N LEU A 235 5.80 -1.92 6.38
CA LEU A 235 7.03 -1.31 6.87
C LEU A 235 7.64 -0.34 5.87
N SER A 236 7.92 0.90 6.30
CA SER A 236 8.66 1.88 5.52
C SER A 236 10.14 1.93 5.90
N ALA A 237 11.04 2.01 4.92
CA ALA A 237 12.45 2.25 5.18
C ALA A 237 12.73 3.61 5.83
N GLY A 238 11.83 4.58 5.68
CA GLY A 238 11.92 5.88 6.35
C GLY A 238 11.91 5.80 7.88
N TYR A 239 11.57 4.66 8.49
CA TYR A 239 11.66 4.46 9.94
C TYR A 239 13.05 4.07 10.42
N PHE A 240 13.95 3.70 9.54
CA PHE A 240 15.34 3.40 9.89
C PHE A 240 16.18 4.69 9.88
N PRO A 241 16.92 4.99 10.96
CA PRO A 241 17.76 6.19 11.05
C PRO A 241 18.71 6.37 9.88
N GLU A 242 19.32 5.30 9.39
CA GLU A 242 20.23 5.33 8.24
C GLU A 242 19.55 5.88 6.98
N VAL A 243 18.28 5.52 6.74
CA VAL A 243 17.53 5.95 5.56
C VAL A 243 16.93 7.34 5.78
N SER A 244 16.33 7.58 6.95
CA SER A 244 15.71 8.87 7.25
C SER A 244 16.69 10.02 7.28
N GLN A 245 17.87 9.84 7.87
CA GLN A 245 18.95 10.84 7.87
C GLN A 245 19.51 11.05 6.46
N TYR A 246 19.67 9.98 5.69
CA TYR A 246 20.16 10.08 4.32
C TYR A 246 19.26 10.93 3.41
N HIS A 247 17.94 10.76 3.56
CA HIS A 247 16.94 11.49 2.78
C HIS A 247 16.43 12.78 3.44
N ASP A 248 16.90 13.11 4.63
CA ASP A 248 16.44 14.25 5.42
C ASP A 248 14.93 14.17 5.74
N LEU A 249 14.47 12.94 6.06
CA LEU A 249 13.10 12.66 6.45
C LEU A 249 12.94 12.87 7.96
N GLN A 250 11.72 13.17 8.39
CA GLN A 250 11.38 13.32 9.81
C GLN A 250 10.27 12.34 10.20
N PRO A 251 10.59 11.04 10.34
CA PRO A 251 9.59 10.04 10.65
C PRO A 251 9.06 10.20 12.08
N LEU A 252 7.78 9.85 12.27
CA LEU A 252 7.17 9.78 13.62
C LEU A 252 7.62 8.55 14.41
N ILE A 253 8.22 7.58 13.74
CA ILE A 253 8.66 6.28 14.26
C ILE A 253 10.12 6.08 13.88
N THR A 254 10.96 5.64 14.81
CA THR A 254 12.34 5.23 14.53
C THR A 254 12.58 3.82 15.05
N LEU A 255 13.30 3.01 14.27
CA LEU A 255 13.62 1.60 14.56
C LEU A 255 15.12 1.44 14.83
N ASP A 256 15.62 2.14 15.85
CA ASP A 256 17.04 2.23 16.18
C ASP A 256 17.62 0.89 16.61
N SER A 257 16.85 0.12 17.39
CA SER A 257 17.28 -1.18 17.91
C SER A 257 17.40 -2.21 16.80
N LEU A 258 16.40 -2.28 15.92
CA LEU A 258 16.42 -3.19 14.77
C LEU A 258 17.54 -2.84 13.80
N GLU A 259 17.74 -1.54 13.51
CA GLU A 259 18.87 -1.12 12.67
C GLU A 259 20.21 -1.56 13.25
N SER A 260 20.38 -1.45 14.58
CA SER A 260 21.58 -1.90 15.27
C SER A 260 21.79 -3.41 15.15
N VAL A 261 20.72 -4.20 15.29
CA VAL A 261 20.77 -5.65 15.11
C VAL A 261 21.11 -6.01 13.66
N LEU A 262 20.46 -5.39 12.68
CA LEU A 262 20.73 -5.62 11.25
C LEU A 262 22.23 -5.36 10.94
N LYS A 263 22.79 -4.24 11.42
CA LYS A 263 24.20 -3.92 11.24
C LYS A 263 25.11 -4.94 11.92
N ALA A 264 24.79 -5.33 13.15
CA ALA A 264 25.57 -6.31 13.91
C ALA A 264 25.57 -7.68 13.23
N GLN A 265 24.46 -8.08 12.60
CA GLN A 265 24.31 -9.33 11.85
C GLN A 265 24.85 -9.25 10.41
N GLY A 266 25.41 -8.11 9.98
CA GLY A 266 26.04 -7.97 8.68
C GLY A 266 25.08 -7.74 7.51
N PHE A 267 23.92 -7.16 7.76
CA PHE A 267 23.01 -6.75 6.69
C PHE A 267 23.49 -5.46 6.01
N ARG A 268 23.23 -5.37 4.71
CA ARG A 268 23.30 -4.12 3.92
C ARG A 268 21.90 -3.63 3.64
N MET A 269 21.58 -2.41 4.04
CA MET A 269 20.32 -1.74 3.74
C MET A 269 20.44 -0.91 2.46
N TYR A 270 19.43 -1.03 1.56
CA TYR A 270 19.32 -0.22 0.34
C TYR A 270 18.44 1.00 0.61
N ARG A 271 18.98 2.19 0.36
CA ARG A 271 18.34 3.45 0.76
C ARG A 271 17.28 3.96 -0.23
N ASN A 272 17.34 3.50 -1.49
CA ASN A 272 16.41 3.88 -2.55
C ASN A 272 15.60 2.67 -3.05
N HIS A 273 15.02 1.88 -2.11
CA HIS A 273 14.19 0.74 -2.47
C HIS A 273 12.74 1.13 -2.68
N LEU A 274 12.17 0.70 -3.80
CA LEU A 274 10.82 1.03 -4.26
C LEU A 274 9.86 -0.15 -4.05
N SER A 275 8.82 0.07 -3.22
CA SER A 275 7.61 -0.75 -3.26
C SER A 275 6.77 -0.30 -4.46
N LEU A 276 6.36 -1.24 -5.31
CA LEU A 276 5.70 -0.91 -6.58
C LEU A 276 4.27 -0.41 -6.40
N GLU A 277 3.59 -0.93 -5.38
CA GLU A 277 2.19 -0.67 -5.15
C GLU A 277 1.89 -0.75 -3.64
N ARG A 278 0.81 -0.12 -3.22
CA ARG A 278 0.27 -0.29 -1.86
C ARG A 278 -0.82 -1.35 -1.90
N GLN A 279 -0.65 -2.39 -1.25
CA GLN A 279 -1.49 -3.52 -0.81
C GLN A 279 -0.64 -4.79 -0.76
N THR A 280 -0.77 -5.52 0.31
CA THR A 280 -0.06 -6.76 0.60
C THR A 280 -0.07 -7.76 -0.56
N ASP A 281 -1.24 -7.97 -1.18
CA ASP A 281 -1.41 -8.91 -2.30
C ASP A 281 -0.59 -8.52 -3.55
N ARG A 282 -0.48 -7.23 -3.84
CA ARG A 282 0.23 -6.70 -5.01
C ARG A 282 1.74 -6.72 -4.81
N GLY A 283 2.21 -6.27 -3.64
CA GLY A 283 3.63 -6.35 -3.32
C GLY A 283 4.10 -7.79 -3.19
N THR A 284 3.34 -8.65 -2.53
CA THR A 284 3.63 -10.08 -2.45
C THR A 284 3.73 -10.71 -3.84
N PHE A 285 2.79 -10.39 -4.75
CA PHE A 285 2.85 -10.87 -6.14
C PHE A 285 4.16 -10.45 -6.83
N SER A 286 4.54 -9.18 -6.71
CA SER A 286 5.76 -8.68 -7.36
C SER A 286 7.03 -9.33 -6.81
N ILE A 287 7.10 -9.51 -5.49
CA ILE A 287 8.23 -10.14 -4.79
C ILE A 287 8.33 -11.64 -5.13
N VAL A 288 7.19 -12.33 -5.24
CA VAL A 288 7.16 -13.77 -5.47
C VAL A 288 7.28 -14.13 -6.95
N CYS A 289 6.69 -13.32 -7.85
CA CYS A 289 6.60 -13.65 -9.27
C CYS A 289 7.53 -12.81 -10.17
N GLY A 290 8.19 -11.76 -9.67
CA GLY A 290 9.11 -10.95 -10.45
C GLY A 290 8.45 -10.19 -11.61
N ARG A 291 7.19 -9.79 -11.41
CA ARG A 291 6.39 -9.08 -12.43
C ARG A 291 5.66 -7.91 -11.81
N TYR A 292 5.25 -6.96 -12.65
CA TYR A 292 4.36 -5.90 -12.20
C TYR A 292 3.03 -6.49 -11.71
N PRO A 293 2.48 -5.95 -10.60
CA PRO A 293 1.16 -6.36 -10.13
C PRO A 293 0.07 -5.82 -11.06
N ASP A 294 -1.15 -6.27 -10.88
CA ASP A 294 -2.30 -5.65 -11.53
C ASP A 294 -2.56 -4.26 -10.92
N PHE A 295 -2.25 -3.22 -11.66
CA PHE A 295 -2.44 -1.82 -11.26
C PHE A 295 -3.90 -1.33 -11.33
N ARG A 296 -4.85 -2.18 -11.72
CA ARG A 296 -6.29 -1.84 -11.72
C ARG A 296 -6.80 -1.80 -10.28
N ARG A 297 -7.44 -0.72 -9.89
CA ARG A 297 -7.99 -0.58 -8.53
C ARG A 297 -9.07 -1.62 -8.20
N ALA A 298 -9.78 -2.11 -9.20
CA ALA A 298 -10.81 -3.12 -9.05
C ALA A 298 -10.27 -4.55 -8.86
N SER A 299 -9.00 -4.81 -9.16
CA SER A 299 -8.37 -6.11 -8.89
C SER A 299 -8.33 -6.36 -7.39
N LYS A 300 -8.81 -7.53 -6.96
CA LYS A 300 -9.19 -7.73 -5.57
C LYS A 300 -8.35 -8.75 -4.84
N LYS A 301 -7.78 -9.71 -5.56
CA LYS A 301 -7.20 -10.91 -4.95
C LYS A 301 -6.06 -11.42 -5.83
N LEU A 302 -5.10 -12.07 -5.18
CA LEU A 302 -4.00 -12.74 -5.90
C LEU A 302 -4.52 -13.77 -6.90
N LEU A 303 -5.61 -14.48 -6.56
CA LEU A 303 -6.19 -15.49 -7.43
C LEU A 303 -6.88 -14.89 -8.66
N ASP A 304 -7.55 -13.73 -8.54
CA ASP A 304 -8.13 -13.05 -9.71
C ASP A 304 -7.07 -12.78 -10.77
N VAL A 305 -5.83 -12.45 -10.34
CA VAL A 305 -4.67 -12.29 -11.22
C VAL A 305 -4.22 -13.63 -11.81
N ALA A 306 -4.28 -14.70 -11.03
CA ALA A 306 -3.86 -16.03 -11.46
C ALA A 306 -4.91 -16.76 -12.32
N GLU A 307 -6.22 -16.48 -12.13
CA GLU A 307 -7.31 -17.09 -12.91
C GLU A 307 -7.41 -16.53 -14.33
N GLU A 308 -7.11 -15.25 -14.50
CA GLU A 308 -7.09 -14.61 -15.82
C GLU A 308 -5.91 -15.06 -16.70
N ARG A 309 -4.97 -15.85 -16.15
CA ARG A 309 -3.74 -16.30 -16.80
C ARG A 309 -3.42 -17.73 -16.38
N ALA A 310 -2.69 -18.45 -17.23
CA ALA A 310 -1.99 -19.66 -16.80
C ALA A 310 -1.19 -19.34 -15.53
N ALA A 311 -1.15 -20.24 -14.55
CA ALA A 311 -0.45 -20.01 -13.27
C ALA A 311 0.91 -19.38 -13.54
N PRO A 312 1.23 -18.21 -12.97
CA PRO A 312 2.47 -17.54 -13.30
C PRO A 312 3.66 -18.40 -12.85
N ASP A 313 4.68 -18.45 -13.68
CA ASP A 313 5.93 -19.18 -13.40
C ASP A 313 6.76 -18.38 -12.35
N CYS A 314 6.30 -18.41 -11.09
CA CYS A 314 6.86 -17.64 -9.99
C CYS A 314 8.15 -18.25 -9.42
N LEU A 315 8.90 -17.47 -8.64
CA LEU A 315 10.16 -17.89 -8.01
C LEU A 315 10.05 -19.22 -7.23
N PRO A 316 9.01 -19.47 -6.40
CA PRO A 316 8.92 -20.73 -5.66
C PRO A 316 8.85 -21.96 -6.55
N ALA A 317 8.12 -21.88 -7.68
CA ALA A 317 8.07 -22.99 -8.65
C ALA A 317 9.45 -23.29 -9.23
N LYS A 318 10.19 -22.24 -9.61
CA LYS A 318 11.56 -22.39 -10.15
C LYS A 318 12.54 -22.99 -9.15
N LEU A 319 12.46 -22.58 -7.89
CA LEU A 319 13.30 -23.12 -6.83
C LEU A 319 12.88 -24.53 -6.42
N ARG A 320 11.59 -24.85 -6.36
CA ARG A 320 11.07 -26.21 -6.15
C ARG A 320 11.59 -27.16 -7.22
N ASP A 321 11.46 -26.76 -8.47
CA ASP A 321 11.91 -27.57 -9.61
C ASP A 321 13.45 -27.72 -9.66
N ALA A 322 14.15 -26.81 -8.97
CA ALA A 322 15.59 -26.90 -8.73
C ALA A 322 15.97 -27.65 -7.45
N GLY A 323 15.02 -28.30 -6.77
CA GLY A 323 15.24 -29.17 -5.62
C GLY A 323 15.17 -28.50 -4.23
N PHE A 324 14.69 -27.24 -4.15
CA PHE A 324 14.46 -26.58 -2.86
C PHE A 324 13.15 -27.04 -2.23
N HIS A 325 13.13 -27.14 -0.90
CA HIS A 325 11.88 -27.13 -0.15
C HIS A 325 11.37 -25.70 -0.08
N THR A 326 10.17 -25.44 -0.57
CA THR A 326 9.60 -24.08 -0.66
C THR A 326 8.45 -23.91 0.32
N ALA A 327 8.52 -22.92 1.21
CA ALA A 327 7.51 -22.67 2.23
C ALA A 327 7.09 -21.20 2.28
N TYR A 328 5.79 -20.97 2.50
CA TYR A 328 5.18 -19.68 2.77
C TYR A 328 4.47 -19.72 4.11
N TRP A 329 4.98 -18.99 5.10
CA TRP A 329 4.44 -18.95 6.45
C TRP A 329 4.02 -17.52 6.79
N GLN A 330 2.74 -17.34 7.10
CA GLN A 330 2.22 -16.02 7.49
C GLN A 330 1.49 -16.06 8.82
N ALA A 331 1.49 -14.93 9.52
CA ALA A 331 0.79 -14.80 10.78
C ALA A 331 -0.73 -14.64 10.62
N ALA A 332 -1.22 -14.17 9.45
CA ALA A 332 -2.65 -14.06 9.15
C ALA A 332 -3.24 -15.39 8.62
N PRO A 333 -4.58 -15.56 8.59
CA PRO A 333 -5.22 -16.69 7.92
C PRO A 333 -4.90 -16.70 6.42
N THR A 334 -4.52 -17.87 5.88
CA THR A 334 -4.17 -18.00 4.45
C THR A 334 -5.37 -17.82 3.52
N SER A 335 -6.59 -18.05 4.01
CA SER A 335 -7.82 -17.80 3.26
C SER A 335 -8.04 -16.31 2.93
N TYR A 336 -7.47 -15.40 3.71
CA TYR A 336 -7.53 -13.98 3.39
C TYR A 336 -6.73 -13.68 2.13
N MET A 337 -7.35 -12.96 1.19
CA MET A 337 -6.82 -12.70 -0.16
C MET A 337 -6.53 -13.98 -0.97
N GLN A 338 -7.15 -15.11 -0.61
CA GLN A 338 -7.03 -16.42 -1.30
C GLN A 338 -5.57 -16.90 -1.45
N LYS A 339 -4.73 -16.64 -0.47
CA LYS A 339 -3.34 -17.09 -0.49
C LYS A 339 -3.21 -18.59 -0.35
N ASP A 340 -4.16 -19.26 0.33
CA ASP A 340 -4.32 -20.72 0.38
C ASP A 340 -4.48 -21.37 -1.00
N GLU A 341 -5.03 -20.65 -1.98
CA GLU A 341 -5.16 -21.11 -3.36
C GLU A 341 -4.02 -20.63 -4.26
N PHE A 342 -3.57 -19.37 -4.10
CA PHE A 342 -2.54 -18.78 -4.93
C PHE A 342 -1.13 -19.34 -4.62
N MET A 343 -0.73 -19.43 -3.36
CA MET A 343 0.64 -19.80 -2.98
C MET A 343 1.04 -21.22 -3.43
N PRO A 344 0.18 -22.25 -3.32
CA PRO A 344 0.48 -23.55 -3.89
C PRO A 344 0.64 -23.50 -5.43
N LYS A 345 -0.19 -22.70 -6.13
CA LYS A 345 -0.06 -22.51 -7.59
C LYS A 345 1.23 -21.78 -7.96
N ALA A 346 1.68 -20.83 -7.14
CA ALA A 346 2.96 -20.14 -7.30
C ALA A 346 4.17 -21.06 -7.04
N GLY A 347 3.95 -22.26 -6.48
CA GLY A 347 4.99 -23.27 -6.32
C GLY A 347 5.47 -23.52 -4.88
N PHE A 348 4.83 -22.97 -3.87
CA PHE A 348 5.12 -23.32 -2.49
C PHE A 348 4.55 -24.70 -2.12
N LEU A 349 5.39 -25.53 -1.50
CA LEU A 349 5.04 -26.89 -1.04
C LEU A 349 4.36 -26.86 0.33
N ASP A 350 4.77 -25.94 1.21
CA ASP A 350 4.20 -25.74 2.54
C ASP A 350 3.62 -24.33 2.61
N VAL A 351 2.30 -24.23 2.77
CA VAL A 351 1.59 -22.96 2.94
C VAL A 351 0.88 -22.98 4.28
N THR A 352 1.34 -22.14 5.18
CA THR A 352 0.90 -22.15 6.58
C THR A 352 0.48 -20.75 7.02
N GLY A 353 -0.65 -20.63 7.70
CA GLY A 353 -1.20 -19.41 8.25
C GLY A 353 -1.39 -19.43 9.76
N ALA A 354 -2.17 -18.48 10.25
CA ALA A 354 -2.45 -18.28 11.69
C ALA A 354 -2.82 -19.56 12.44
N GLU A 355 -3.54 -20.47 11.79
CA GLU A 355 -4.03 -21.72 12.35
C GLU A 355 -2.93 -22.67 12.86
N ALA A 356 -1.71 -22.55 12.34
CA ALA A 356 -0.59 -23.38 12.76
C ALA A 356 0.19 -22.83 13.97
N PHE A 357 -0.10 -21.60 14.36
CA PHE A 357 0.54 -20.90 15.48
C PHE A 357 -0.37 -20.82 16.72
N ASN A 358 -1.42 -21.64 16.76
CA ASN A 358 -2.59 -21.63 17.65
C ASN A 358 -2.36 -21.92 19.13
N ASN A 359 -1.17 -21.90 19.68
CA ASN A 359 -0.97 -21.92 21.13
C ASN A 359 -0.77 -20.52 21.71
N ALA A 360 -1.03 -19.52 20.92
CA ALA A 360 -0.85 -18.13 21.19
C ALA A 360 -2.19 -17.49 21.52
N GLU A 361 -2.18 -16.54 22.42
CA GLU A 361 -3.24 -15.55 22.54
C GLU A 361 -3.45 -14.96 21.15
N ASP A 362 -4.57 -15.31 20.51
CA ASP A 362 -4.91 -14.79 19.21
C ASP A 362 -5.01 -13.26 19.32
N ILE A 363 -4.29 -12.54 18.48
CA ILE A 363 -4.69 -11.16 18.17
C ILE A 363 -6.10 -11.25 17.66
N GLU A 364 -7.03 -10.55 18.28
CA GLU A 364 -8.44 -10.57 17.92
C GLU A 364 -8.60 -10.36 16.41
N GLY A 365 -8.82 -11.44 15.68
CA GLY A 365 -9.23 -11.49 14.30
C GLY A 365 -8.18 -11.72 13.23
N TRP A 366 -6.89 -11.39 13.41
CA TRP A 366 -5.88 -11.55 12.36
C TRP A 366 -4.89 -12.70 12.60
N GLY A 367 -4.56 -13.05 13.84
CA GLY A 367 -3.64 -14.14 14.16
C GLY A 367 -2.58 -13.75 15.21
N PRO A 368 -1.53 -14.57 15.40
CA PRO A 368 -0.57 -14.38 16.49
C PRO A 368 0.25 -13.09 16.36
N ALA A 369 0.45 -12.41 17.48
CA ALA A 369 1.34 -11.26 17.59
C ALA A 369 2.79 -11.64 17.28
N ASP A 370 3.60 -10.66 16.87
CA ASP A 370 5.01 -10.86 16.52
C ASP A 370 5.84 -11.54 17.60
N PRO A 371 5.66 -11.26 18.92
CA PRO A 371 6.35 -11.97 20.01
C PRO A 371 6.07 -13.48 20.06
N VAL A 372 4.98 -13.91 19.45
CA VAL A 372 4.60 -15.34 19.35
C VAL A 372 4.97 -15.91 17.99
N TYR A 373 4.72 -15.17 16.93
CA TYR A 373 4.96 -15.60 15.55
C TYR A 373 6.44 -15.94 15.31
N PHE A 374 7.37 -15.01 15.58
CA PHE A 374 8.78 -15.19 15.25
C PHE A 374 9.46 -16.34 16.01
N PRO A 375 9.24 -16.58 17.32
CA PRO A 375 9.81 -17.75 17.99
C PRO A 375 9.29 -19.09 17.44
N ASN A 376 8.02 -19.17 17.04
CA ASN A 376 7.48 -20.36 16.39
C ASN A 376 8.10 -20.59 15.01
N VAL A 377 8.35 -19.53 14.25
CA VAL A 377 9.08 -19.59 12.98
C VAL A 377 10.51 -20.07 13.20
N ALA A 378 11.24 -19.54 14.18
CA ALA A 378 12.61 -19.97 14.49
C ALA A 378 12.68 -21.46 14.78
N LYS A 379 11.73 -22.00 15.56
CA LYS A 379 11.63 -23.43 15.82
C LYS A 379 11.41 -24.25 14.54
N ARG A 380 10.51 -23.84 13.66
CA ARG A 380 10.24 -24.53 12.39
C ARG A 380 11.43 -24.47 11.43
N LEU A 381 12.15 -23.35 11.36
CA LEU A 381 13.37 -23.23 10.57
C LEU A 381 14.45 -24.21 11.07
N LYS A 382 14.62 -24.33 12.37
CA LYS A 382 15.55 -25.29 12.97
C LYS A 382 15.20 -26.75 12.65
N GLU A 383 13.91 -27.08 12.56
CA GLU A 383 13.46 -28.40 12.13
C GLU A 383 13.76 -28.61 10.64
N LEU A 384 13.58 -27.59 9.82
CA LEU A 384 13.83 -27.62 8.38
C LEU A 384 15.32 -27.73 8.04
N ASP A 385 16.20 -27.10 8.82
CA ASP A 385 17.67 -27.19 8.69
C ASP A 385 18.21 -28.61 8.90
N GLN A 386 17.45 -29.50 9.52
CA GLN A 386 17.82 -30.92 9.67
C GLN A 386 17.62 -31.71 8.38
N SER A 387 16.96 -31.12 7.37
CA SER A 387 16.81 -31.72 6.04
C SER A 387 18.11 -31.59 5.24
N ASN A 388 18.34 -32.55 4.31
CA ASN A 388 19.50 -32.49 3.42
C ASN A 388 19.25 -31.65 2.15
N SER A 389 18.08 -31.03 2.01
CA SER A 389 17.71 -30.22 0.84
C SER A 389 17.79 -28.74 1.18
N PRO A 390 18.28 -27.90 0.28
CA PRO A 390 18.18 -26.46 0.47
C PRO A 390 16.72 -26.04 0.56
N TRP A 391 16.45 -24.98 1.31
CA TRP A 391 15.11 -24.47 1.48
C TRP A 391 14.97 -22.99 1.08
N PHE A 392 13.77 -22.63 0.65
CA PHE A 392 13.33 -21.27 0.45
C PHE A 392 12.07 -21.01 1.29
N VAL A 393 12.20 -20.18 2.30
CA VAL A 393 11.11 -19.83 3.20
C VAL A 393 10.77 -18.35 3.04
N THR A 394 9.50 -18.06 2.83
CA THR A 394 8.95 -16.71 2.81
C THR A 394 8.07 -16.50 4.02
N LEU A 395 8.34 -15.43 4.76
CA LEU A 395 7.59 -15.04 5.97
C LEU A 395 6.79 -13.76 5.72
N LEU A 396 5.61 -13.65 6.35
CA LEU A 396 4.85 -12.42 6.44
C LEU A 396 4.22 -12.30 7.83
N ASN A 397 4.60 -11.27 8.58
CA ASN A 397 3.99 -10.97 9.88
C ASN A 397 2.62 -10.29 9.71
N ILE A 398 1.93 -10.00 10.81
CA ILE A 398 0.64 -9.30 10.83
C ILE A 398 0.55 -8.23 11.93
N GLY A 399 1.43 -8.25 12.93
CA GLY A 399 1.36 -7.36 14.09
C GLY A 399 1.42 -5.87 13.75
N THR A 400 1.98 -5.52 12.60
CA THR A 400 2.04 -4.14 12.08
C THR A 400 0.89 -3.75 11.16
N HIS A 401 -0.07 -4.67 10.93
CA HIS A 401 -1.30 -4.39 10.19
C HIS A 401 -2.33 -3.66 11.09
N HIS A 402 -3.10 -2.78 10.48
CA HIS A 402 -4.25 -2.15 11.16
C HIS A 402 -5.27 -3.22 11.64
N PRO A 403 -5.80 -3.16 12.87
CA PRO A 403 -5.87 -2.02 13.80
C PRO A 403 -4.65 -1.82 14.73
N PHE A 404 -3.51 -2.46 14.47
CA PHE A 404 -2.28 -2.37 15.28
C PHE A 404 -2.44 -3.00 16.67
N ASP A 405 -3.09 -4.13 16.73
CA ASP A 405 -3.26 -4.91 17.94
C ASP A 405 -1.97 -5.69 18.24
N ILE A 406 -1.41 -5.50 19.41
CA ILE A 406 -0.13 -6.09 19.83
C ILE A 406 -0.31 -7.17 20.90
N GLY A 407 -1.55 -7.42 21.34
CA GLY A 407 -1.88 -8.36 22.39
C GLY A 407 -1.64 -7.82 23.82
N GLU A 408 -2.43 -8.30 24.78
CA GLU A 408 -2.47 -7.79 26.16
C GLU A 408 -1.10 -7.81 26.88
N GLU A 409 -0.29 -8.84 26.69
CA GLU A 409 1.02 -8.91 27.34
C GLU A 409 1.97 -7.82 26.85
N ALA A 410 2.00 -7.57 25.56
CA ALA A 410 2.83 -6.51 24.97
C ALA A 410 2.34 -5.12 25.39
N GLU A 411 1.02 -4.90 25.45
CA GLU A 411 0.42 -3.67 25.98
C GLU A 411 0.86 -3.40 27.43
N GLN A 412 0.72 -4.38 28.31
CA GLN A 412 1.14 -4.26 29.70
C GLN A 412 2.65 -4.00 29.86
N ASN A 413 3.47 -4.58 29.00
CA ASN A 413 4.92 -4.35 29.02
C ASN A 413 5.28 -2.95 28.53
N LEU A 414 4.58 -2.43 27.53
CA LEU A 414 4.75 -1.05 27.06
C LEU A 414 4.31 -0.04 28.10
N GLU A 415 3.15 -0.24 28.75
CA GLU A 415 2.68 0.63 29.83
C GLU A 415 3.67 0.69 31.00
N LYS A 416 4.22 -0.46 31.41
CA LYS A 416 5.27 -0.51 32.44
C LYS A 416 6.53 0.23 32.03
N ALA A 417 6.96 0.08 30.76
CA ALA A 417 8.14 0.76 30.25
C ALA A 417 7.94 2.28 30.17
N GLN A 418 6.78 2.74 29.75
CA GLN A 418 6.42 4.17 29.71
C GLN A 418 6.33 4.77 31.11
N ALA A 419 5.75 4.04 32.07
CA ALA A 419 5.68 4.49 33.47
C ALA A 419 7.07 4.64 34.12
N ASN A 420 8.03 3.78 33.74
CA ASN A 420 9.39 3.82 34.24
C ASN A 420 10.26 4.91 33.57
N ASN A 421 9.89 5.37 32.37
CA ASN A 421 10.65 6.36 31.59
C ASN A 421 10.06 7.78 31.69
N ALA A 422 9.26 8.09 32.70
CA ALA A 422 8.59 9.37 32.88
C ALA A 422 9.51 10.62 32.98
N GLU A 423 10.84 10.43 32.99
CA GLU A 423 11.87 11.50 33.00
C GLU A 423 12.61 11.67 31.65
N GLY A 424 12.17 10.99 30.58
CA GLY A 424 12.76 11.12 29.23
C GLY A 424 12.34 12.41 28.50
N PRO A 425 13.01 12.74 27.39
CA PRO A 425 12.60 13.92 26.59
C PRO A 425 11.15 13.79 26.19
N THR A 426 10.41 14.89 26.33
CA THR A 426 8.97 14.98 26.09
C THR A 426 8.65 14.48 24.67
N GLU A 427 8.23 13.22 24.56
CA GLU A 427 7.77 12.66 23.29
C GLU A 427 6.58 13.48 22.79
N VAL A 428 6.57 13.79 21.50
CA VAL A 428 5.44 14.49 20.89
C VAL A 428 4.19 13.64 21.11
N ALA A 429 3.20 14.21 21.80
CA ALA A 429 1.93 13.54 22.02
C ALA A 429 1.29 13.20 20.67
N LEU A 430 1.19 11.92 20.36
CA LEU A 430 0.55 11.41 19.16
C LEU A 430 -0.94 11.20 19.40
N LEU A 431 -1.73 11.30 18.35
CA LEU A 431 -3.13 10.88 18.41
C LEU A 431 -3.21 9.35 18.50
N GLN A 432 -4.26 8.84 19.10
CA GLN A 432 -4.46 7.41 19.41
C GLN A 432 -4.07 6.44 18.25
N PRO A 433 -4.49 6.65 16.99
CA PRO A 433 -4.13 5.72 15.92
C PRO A 433 -2.64 5.74 15.53
N GLN A 434 -2.00 6.90 15.64
CA GLN A 434 -0.56 7.04 15.39
C GLN A 434 0.25 6.40 16.52
N GLN A 435 -0.25 6.50 17.75
CA GLN A 435 0.34 5.86 18.91
C GLN A 435 0.27 4.34 18.77
N ALA A 436 -0.89 3.77 18.47
CA ALA A 436 -1.06 2.32 18.29
C ALA A 436 -0.13 1.78 17.18
N ARG A 437 0.00 2.50 16.07
CA ARG A 437 0.95 2.14 15.01
C ARG A 437 2.39 2.17 15.49
N ARG A 438 2.79 3.19 16.25
CA ARG A 438 4.14 3.29 16.83
C ARG A 438 4.42 2.12 17.77
N ASP A 439 3.47 1.79 18.64
CA ASP A 439 3.59 0.71 19.60
C ASP A 439 3.72 -0.63 18.89
N ALA A 440 2.92 -0.91 17.86
CA ALA A 440 3.04 -2.10 17.03
C ALA A 440 4.41 -2.20 16.35
N MET A 441 4.91 -1.10 15.77
CA MET A 441 6.24 -1.08 15.17
C MET A 441 7.36 -1.33 16.20
N LYS A 442 7.21 -0.87 17.45
CA LYS A 442 8.17 -1.13 18.53
C LYS A 442 8.13 -2.59 19.00
N VAL A 443 6.96 -3.22 19.05
CA VAL A 443 6.82 -4.64 19.33
C VAL A 443 7.45 -5.49 18.23
N MET A 444 7.16 -5.17 16.96
CA MET A 444 7.77 -5.82 15.81
C MET A 444 9.30 -5.66 15.82
N GLU A 445 9.81 -4.43 16.02
CA GLU A 445 11.24 -4.13 16.11
C GLU A 445 11.96 -5.07 17.06
N LYS A 446 11.43 -5.22 18.29
CA LYS A 446 11.99 -6.08 19.32
C LYS A 446 11.91 -7.55 18.95
N SER A 447 10.75 -8.00 18.46
CA SER A 447 10.49 -9.40 18.13
C SER A 447 11.35 -9.88 16.96
N LEU A 448 11.44 -9.08 15.90
CA LEU A 448 12.28 -9.37 14.74
C LEU A 448 13.77 -9.31 15.10
N GLY A 449 14.16 -8.34 15.93
CA GLY A 449 15.55 -8.26 16.44
C GLY A 449 15.96 -9.52 17.15
N HIS A 450 15.18 -9.99 18.14
CA HIS A 450 15.44 -11.22 18.86
C HIS A 450 15.44 -12.46 17.95
N PHE A 451 14.52 -12.51 16.98
CA PHE A 451 14.48 -13.58 15.99
C PHE A 451 15.79 -13.68 15.19
N LEU A 452 16.30 -12.56 14.67
CA LEU A 452 17.57 -12.55 13.93
C LEU A 452 18.77 -12.92 14.83
N GLU A 453 18.80 -12.48 16.08
CA GLU A 453 19.81 -12.86 17.07
C GLU A 453 19.76 -14.36 17.38
N GLU A 454 18.57 -14.95 17.51
CA GLU A 454 18.37 -16.39 17.71
C GLU A 454 18.87 -17.20 16.51
N LEU A 455 18.52 -16.78 15.27
CA LEU A 455 19.01 -17.45 14.06
C LEU A 455 20.53 -17.37 13.91
N ALA A 456 21.15 -16.26 14.33
CA ALA A 456 22.60 -16.14 14.37
C ALA A 456 23.21 -17.07 15.43
N ALA A 457 22.63 -17.10 16.63
CA ALA A 457 23.15 -17.89 17.75
C ALA A 457 23.06 -19.41 17.51
N ASN A 458 22.05 -19.86 16.75
CA ASN A 458 21.86 -21.30 16.46
C ASN A 458 22.52 -21.76 15.14
N GLY A 459 23.17 -20.83 14.39
CA GLY A 459 23.91 -21.14 13.16
C GLY A 459 23.08 -21.15 11.88
N THR A 460 21.76 -20.93 11.93
CA THR A 460 20.90 -20.91 10.73
C THR A 460 21.35 -19.85 9.71
N LEU A 461 21.92 -18.72 10.18
CA LEU A 461 22.39 -17.67 9.29
C LEU A 461 23.67 -18.02 8.51
N ASP A 462 24.44 -19.02 8.92
CA ASP A 462 25.76 -19.32 8.33
C ASP A 462 25.69 -19.82 6.88
N ASP A 463 24.63 -20.56 6.55
CA ASP A 463 24.38 -21.11 5.21
C ASP A 463 23.15 -20.46 4.53
N THR A 464 22.67 -19.30 5.02
CA THR A 464 21.40 -18.70 4.58
C THR A 464 21.60 -17.30 4.00
N LEU A 465 21.09 -17.08 2.80
CA LEU A 465 20.80 -15.74 2.26
C LEU A 465 19.52 -15.21 2.94
N VAL A 466 19.63 -14.12 3.68
CA VAL A 466 18.48 -13.46 4.28
C VAL A 466 18.17 -12.17 3.55
N ILE A 467 16.92 -12.01 3.13
CA ILE A 467 16.39 -10.76 2.55
C ILE A 467 15.25 -10.30 3.44
N LEU A 468 15.40 -9.13 4.05
CA LEU A 468 14.35 -8.42 4.75
C LEU A 468 13.77 -7.36 3.82
N THR A 469 12.47 -7.40 3.62
CA THR A 469 11.74 -6.43 2.80
C THR A 469 10.38 -6.11 3.43
N SER A 470 9.62 -5.23 2.79
CA SER A 470 8.21 -5.00 3.09
C SER A 470 7.35 -5.43 1.90
N ASP A 471 6.18 -5.98 2.19
CA ASP A 471 5.16 -6.29 1.20
C ASP A 471 4.63 -5.01 0.55
N GLU A 472 4.36 -3.99 1.35
CA GLU A 472 4.01 -2.63 0.94
C GLU A 472 4.70 -1.61 1.85
N SER A 473 4.66 -0.33 1.50
CA SER A 473 5.06 0.74 2.40
C SER A 473 3.85 1.52 2.89
N GLY A 474 3.65 1.55 4.20
CA GLY A 474 2.60 2.35 4.83
C GLY A 474 2.86 3.85 4.83
N GLY A 475 3.96 4.29 4.20
CA GLY A 475 4.44 5.67 4.25
C GLY A 475 5.09 6.01 5.60
N PHE A 476 5.94 7.04 5.61
CA PHE A 476 6.72 7.41 6.81
C PHE A 476 6.32 8.77 7.41
N VAL A 477 5.21 9.37 7.00
CA VAL A 477 5.05 10.81 6.87
C VAL A 477 4.37 11.52 8.01
N ARG A 478 4.89 12.69 8.30
CA ARG A 478 4.17 13.83 8.89
C ARG A 478 3.28 14.46 7.81
N ALA A 479 2.18 15.09 8.24
CA ALA A 479 1.18 15.68 7.34
C ALA A 479 1.72 16.73 6.33
N ASP A 480 2.85 17.35 6.64
CA ASP A 480 3.52 18.34 5.79
C ASP A 480 4.27 17.73 4.58
N HIS A 481 4.52 16.42 4.60
CA HIS A 481 5.16 15.70 3.50
C HIS A 481 4.19 14.91 2.60
N GLU A 482 2.89 14.95 2.87
CA GLU A 482 1.86 14.29 2.04
C GLU A 482 1.87 14.70 0.56
N THR A 483 2.53 15.80 0.24
CA THR A 483 2.65 16.32 -1.14
C THR A 483 3.83 15.75 -1.92
N LEU A 484 4.74 15.03 -1.27
CA LEU A 484 5.89 14.44 -1.96
C LEU A 484 5.44 13.21 -2.76
N PRO A 485 5.92 13.09 -4.02
CA PRO A 485 5.67 11.88 -4.79
C PRO A 485 6.36 10.68 -4.14
N LEU A 486 5.81 9.49 -4.37
CA LEU A 486 6.37 8.20 -3.92
C LEU A 486 6.49 8.01 -2.39
N ASN A 487 5.87 8.89 -1.58
CA ASN A 487 5.92 8.77 -0.13
C ASN A 487 5.54 7.35 0.38
N SER A 488 4.52 6.77 -0.20
CA SER A 488 4.05 5.42 0.13
C SER A 488 4.73 4.32 -0.69
N ASN A 489 5.82 4.63 -1.39
CA ASN A 489 6.59 3.69 -2.18
C ASN A 489 8.04 3.51 -1.66
N LEU A 490 8.40 4.15 -0.54
CA LEU A 490 9.69 3.91 0.13
C LEU A 490 9.60 2.60 0.94
N GLY A 491 9.93 1.49 0.29
CA GLY A 491 9.96 0.16 0.88
C GLY A 491 11.29 -0.16 1.57
N VAL A 492 11.32 -1.26 2.31
CA VAL A 492 12.53 -1.79 2.94
C VAL A 492 13.20 -2.82 2.05
N LEU A 493 14.51 -2.77 1.95
CA LEU A 493 15.34 -3.86 1.44
C LEU A 493 16.65 -3.90 2.22
N ALA A 494 16.85 -4.97 2.98
CA ALA A 494 18.12 -5.28 3.61
C ALA A 494 18.53 -6.71 3.25
N VAL A 495 19.78 -6.89 2.86
CA VAL A 495 20.31 -8.17 2.38
C VAL A 495 21.51 -8.61 3.21
N ARG A 496 21.50 -9.87 3.62
CA ARG A 496 22.62 -10.55 4.27
C ARG A 496 22.93 -11.86 3.53
N PRO A 497 24.06 -11.97 2.80
CA PRO A 497 24.52 -13.26 2.28
C PRO A 497 25.01 -14.17 3.41
N PRO A 498 25.20 -15.49 3.18
CA PRO A 498 25.77 -16.41 4.16
C PRO A 498 27.07 -15.89 4.79
N ASP A 499 28.04 -15.47 3.98
CA ASP A 499 29.19 -14.68 4.48
C ASP A 499 28.96 -13.18 4.19
N PRO A 500 28.81 -12.34 5.24
CA PRO A 500 28.64 -10.88 5.06
C PRO A 500 29.75 -10.21 4.23
N LYS A 501 30.92 -10.82 4.12
CA LYS A 501 32.01 -10.30 3.27
C LYS A 501 31.64 -10.33 1.79
N ASP A 502 30.74 -11.21 1.36
CA ASP A 502 30.28 -11.31 -0.01
C ASP A 502 29.43 -10.09 -0.45
N LEU A 503 29.02 -9.24 0.50
CA LEU A 503 28.32 -7.97 0.21
C LEU A 503 29.12 -7.08 -0.75
N HIS A 504 30.45 -7.19 -0.81
CA HIS A 504 31.24 -6.44 -1.81
C HIS A 504 30.84 -6.80 -3.26
N GLY A 505 30.18 -7.93 -3.44
CA GLY A 505 29.63 -8.41 -4.68
C GLY A 505 28.23 -7.91 -5.04
N TYR A 506 27.60 -7.26 -4.14
CA TYR A 506 26.25 -6.73 -4.33
C TYR A 506 26.28 -5.27 -4.75
N ALA A 507 25.20 -4.79 -5.35
CA ALA A 507 25.00 -3.40 -5.78
C ALA A 507 25.27 -2.39 -4.65
N ASP A 508 25.59 -1.16 -5.03
CA ASP A 508 25.77 -0.05 -4.10
C ASP A 508 24.47 0.19 -3.27
N PRO A 509 24.55 0.47 -1.95
CA PRO A 509 23.39 0.74 -1.13
C PRO A 509 22.58 1.99 -1.55
N HIS A 510 23.15 2.85 -2.39
CA HIS A 510 22.45 4.00 -2.98
C HIS A 510 21.73 3.67 -4.28
N ALA A 511 21.96 2.50 -4.88
CA ALA A 511 21.30 2.10 -6.12
C ALA A 511 19.77 2.12 -5.95
N ILE A 512 19.07 2.58 -6.98
CA ILE A 512 17.60 2.46 -7.04
C ILE A 512 17.27 0.98 -7.25
N THR A 513 16.55 0.42 -6.29
CA THR A 513 16.10 -0.98 -6.31
C THR A 513 14.58 -1.05 -6.21
N ALA A 514 13.99 -2.15 -6.62
CA ALA A 514 12.55 -2.36 -6.56
C ALA A 514 12.21 -3.80 -6.12
N GLN A 515 11.00 -4.04 -5.70
CA GLN A 515 10.51 -5.37 -5.32
C GLN A 515 10.76 -6.42 -6.43
N LEU A 516 10.75 -6.02 -7.69
CA LEU A 516 11.06 -6.87 -8.84
C LEU A 516 12.50 -7.44 -8.84
N ASP A 517 13.42 -6.80 -8.12
CA ASP A 517 14.82 -7.20 -8.09
C ASP A 517 15.05 -8.38 -7.15
N ILE A 518 14.15 -8.59 -6.20
CA ILE A 518 14.28 -9.62 -5.16
C ILE A 518 14.31 -11.04 -5.78
N PRO A 519 13.34 -11.44 -6.61
CA PRO A 519 13.34 -12.78 -7.19
C PRO A 519 14.58 -13.06 -8.07
N LEU A 520 15.00 -12.08 -8.89
CA LEU A 520 16.19 -12.24 -9.72
C LEU A 520 17.47 -12.32 -8.89
N THR A 521 17.55 -11.59 -7.77
CA THR A 521 18.66 -11.68 -6.81
C THR A 521 18.73 -13.06 -6.17
N ILE A 522 17.59 -13.64 -5.78
CA ILE A 522 17.52 -14.98 -5.21
C ILE A 522 17.94 -16.04 -6.24
N LEU A 523 17.44 -15.96 -7.46
CA LEU A 523 17.83 -16.87 -8.53
C LEU A 523 19.33 -16.81 -8.83
N ASP A 524 19.90 -15.62 -8.85
CA ASP A 524 21.32 -15.39 -9.10
C ASP A 524 22.17 -15.95 -7.94
N ALA A 525 21.85 -15.58 -6.71
CA ALA A 525 22.56 -16.02 -5.51
C ALA A 525 22.51 -17.55 -5.31
N THR A 526 21.43 -18.19 -5.75
CA THR A 526 21.29 -19.66 -5.72
C THR A 526 21.87 -20.37 -6.93
N GLY A 527 22.44 -19.64 -7.92
CA GLY A 527 22.95 -20.19 -9.16
C GLY A 527 21.84 -20.71 -10.10
N ARG A 528 20.68 -20.12 -10.01
CA ARG A 528 19.48 -20.49 -10.79
C ARG A 528 19.01 -19.39 -11.75
N GLY A 529 19.86 -18.39 -12.03
CA GLY A 529 19.54 -17.25 -12.89
C GLY A 529 19.05 -17.63 -14.29
N LYS A 530 19.51 -18.76 -14.84
CA LYS A 530 19.03 -19.30 -16.12
C LYS A 530 17.52 -19.61 -16.16
N TYR A 531 16.86 -19.70 -15.01
CA TYR A 531 15.42 -19.97 -14.90
C TYR A 531 14.59 -18.69 -14.75
N ALA A 532 15.19 -17.50 -14.90
CA ALA A 532 14.47 -16.23 -14.73
C ALA A 532 13.22 -16.10 -15.62
N GLY A 533 13.25 -16.71 -16.83
CA GLY A 533 12.10 -16.67 -17.74
C GLY A 533 11.71 -15.24 -18.09
N ASP A 534 10.46 -14.89 -17.89
CA ASP A 534 9.87 -13.59 -18.17
C ASP A 534 9.78 -12.66 -16.93
N MET A 535 10.51 -12.97 -15.85
CA MET A 535 10.66 -12.06 -14.72
C MET A 535 11.34 -10.78 -15.17
N ILE A 536 10.93 -9.65 -14.63
CA ILE A 536 11.54 -8.34 -14.86
C ILE A 536 12.26 -7.85 -13.60
N GLY A 537 13.18 -6.91 -13.77
CA GLY A 537 14.03 -6.40 -12.68
C GLY A 537 15.52 -6.66 -12.95
N ARG A 538 16.35 -6.47 -11.94
CA ARG A 538 17.77 -6.79 -12.02
C ARG A 538 18.27 -7.39 -10.71
N SER A 539 19.13 -8.39 -10.81
CA SER A 539 19.83 -8.96 -9.65
C SER A 539 20.74 -7.90 -9.00
N LEU A 540 20.76 -7.89 -7.68
CA LEU A 540 21.68 -7.05 -6.89
C LEU A 540 23.13 -7.55 -6.98
N LEU A 541 23.37 -8.78 -7.46
CA LEU A 541 24.71 -9.35 -7.65
C LEU A 541 25.41 -8.87 -8.93
N VAL A 542 24.73 -8.19 -9.82
CA VAL A 542 25.30 -7.66 -11.05
C VAL A 542 26.12 -6.41 -10.76
N ARG A 543 27.45 -6.50 -10.89
CA ARG A 543 28.43 -5.51 -10.42
C ARG A 543 28.77 -4.43 -11.43
N ASN A 544 28.80 -4.76 -12.71
CA ASN A 544 29.32 -3.88 -13.74
C ASN A 544 28.30 -3.71 -14.85
N ASP A 545 28.20 -2.49 -15.38
CA ASP A 545 27.37 -2.13 -16.52
C ASP A 545 25.84 -2.21 -16.26
N GLN A 546 25.40 -1.58 -15.17
CA GLN A 546 23.98 -1.39 -14.92
C GLN A 546 23.46 -0.25 -15.79
N LYS A 547 22.82 -0.62 -16.91
CA LYS A 547 22.10 0.38 -17.72
C LYS A 547 20.95 0.96 -16.88
N PRO A 548 20.71 2.28 -16.94
CA PRO A 548 19.51 2.87 -16.34
C PRO A 548 18.26 2.19 -16.88
N ARG A 549 17.31 1.96 -16.01
CA ARG A 549 15.99 1.40 -16.36
C ARG A 549 14.88 2.35 -15.94
N ASP A 550 13.67 2.03 -16.36
CA ASP A 550 12.46 2.71 -15.99
C ASP A 550 11.58 1.79 -15.14
N ILE A 551 10.82 2.36 -14.19
CA ILE A 551 10.01 1.60 -13.25
C ILE A 551 8.60 2.17 -13.19
N LEU A 552 7.58 1.29 -13.32
CA LEU A 552 6.19 1.64 -13.07
C LEU A 552 5.88 1.48 -11.59
N LEU A 553 5.21 2.46 -11.00
CA LEU A 553 4.72 2.38 -9.63
C LEU A 553 3.29 2.94 -9.57
N ALA A 554 2.59 2.59 -8.50
CA ALA A 554 1.29 3.19 -8.24
C ALA A 554 1.01 3.27 -6.73
N ASP A 555 -0.03 3.99 -6.40
CA ASP A 555 -0.63 4.00 -5.08
C ASP A 555 -2.13 3.70 -5.25
N THR A 556 -2.52 2.51 -4.93
CA THR A 556 -3.90 2.02 -5.05
C THR A 556 -4.87 2.88 -4.24
N TYR A 557 -4.48 3.39 -3.08
CA TYR A 557 -5.36 4.17 -2.21
C TYR A 557 -5.59 5.59 -2.71
N THR A 558 -4.59 6.22 -3.29
CA THR A 558 -4.73 7.55 -3.90
C THR A 558 -5.13 7.49 -5.38
N GLY A 559 -4.86 6.38 -6.05
CA GLY A 559 -5.04 6.20 -7.50
C GLY A 559 -3.93 6.83 -8.33
N LEU A 560 -2.87 7.35 -7.71
CA LEU A 560 -1.73 7.91 -8.43
C LEU A 560 -0.95 6.82 -9.13
N LYS A 561 -0.44 7.15 -10.32
CA LYS A 561 0.41 6.31 -11.16
C LYS A 561 1.72 7.03 -11.42
N TYR A 562 2.82 6.31 -11.36
CA TYR A 562 4.14 6.90 -11.50
C TYR A 562 4.95 6.18 -12.56
N PHE A 563 5.73 6.96 -13.31
CA PHE A 563 6.73 6.51 -14.28
C PHE A 563 8.07 7.09 -13.83
N LEU A 564 8.92 6.25 -13.29
CA LEU A 564 10.24 6.65 -12.79
C LEU A 564 11.29 6.25 -13.80
N ARG A 565 12.15 7.19 -14.19
CA ARG A 565 13.40 6.98 -14.92
C ARG A 565 14.57 7.08 -13.96
N GLU A 566 15.41 6.06 -13.89
CA GLU A 566 16.60 6.07 -13.01
C GLU A 566 17.59 7.22 -13.33
N LYS A 567 17.45 7.87 -14.48
CA LYS A 567 18.23 9.08 -14.84
C LYS A 567 17.84 10.35 -14.05
N GLY A 568 16.85 10.27 -13.13
CA GLY A 568 16.42 11.38 -12.26
C GLY A 568 15.16 12.09 -12.71
N GLU A 569 14.27 11.42 -13.43
CA GLU A 569 12.98 11.96 -13.88
C GLU A 569 11.82 11.11 -13.37
N LEU A 570 10.78 11.76 -12.85
CA LEU A 570 9.55 11.12 -12.42
C LEU A 570 8.34 11.84 -13.01
N LEU A 571 7.40 11.07 -13.52
CA LEU A 571 6.09 11.54 -13.93
C LEU A 571 5.04 10.99 -12.97
N ALA A 572 4.38 11.88 -12.23
CA ALA A 572 3.29 11.55 -11.31
C ALA A 572 1.95 11.88 -11.97
N CYS A 573 1.14 10.88 -12.25
CA CYS A 573 -0.10 11.01 -13.00
C CYS A 573 -1.32 10.67 -12.15
N THR A 574 -2.46 11.29 -12.49
CA THR A 574 -3.77 10.91 -11.97
C THR A 574 -4.13 9.48 -12.39
N GLU A 575 -5.14 8.89 -11.76
CA GLU A 575 -5.64 7.54 -12.08
C GLU A 575 -5.96 7.34 -13.57
N LEU A 576 -6.49 8.37 -14.23
CA LEU A 576 -6.83 8.37 -15.66
C LEU A 576 -5.63 8.62 -16.58
N LEU A 577 -4.43 8.82 -16.06
CA LEU A 577 -3.21 9.13 -16.80
C LEU A 577 -3.26 10.41 -17.66
N THR A 578 -4.35 11.17 -17.59
CA THR A 578 -4.58 12.35 -18.42
C THR A 578 -3.87 13.60 -17.92
N ARG A 579 -3.63 13.69 -16.62
CA ARG A 579 -2.96 14.81 -15.96
C ARG A 579 -1.76 14.31 -15.20
N CYS A 580 -0.61 14.86 -15.51
CA CYS A 580 0.65 14.47 -14.91
C CYS A 580 1.44 15.69 -14.50
N THR A 581 2.19 15.55 -13.41
CA THR A 581 3.21 16.49 -12.95
C THR A 581 4.58 15.86 -13.16
N SER A 582 5.49 16.61 -13.77
CA SER A 582 6.88 16.20 -13.96
C SER A 582 7.71 16.59 -12.74
N TRP A 583 8.56 15.68 -12.29
CA TRP A 583 9.49 15.88 -11.19
C TRP A 583 10.90 15.51 -11.61
N ALA A 584 11.87 16.19 -11.05
CA ALA A 584 13.28 15.81 -11.13
C ALA A 584 13.77 15.37 -9.74
N PHE A 585 14.70 14.44 -9.70
CA PHE A 585 15.34 13.98 -8.46
C PHE A 585 16.80 13.60 -8.71
N ASP A 586 17.59 13.50 -7.64
CA ASP A 586 18.93 12.96 -7.65
C ASP A 586 18.84 11.42 -7.55
N PRO A 587 19.34 10.64 -8.54
CA PRO A 587 19.31 9.18 -8.50
C PRO A 587 19.94 8.57 -7.24
N ASP A 588 20.95 9.18 -6.68
CA ASP A 588 21.57 8.71 -5.44
C ASP A 588 20.71 9.00 -4.20
N ARG A 589 19.82 10.02 -4.27
CA ARG A 589 19.03 10.49 -3.12
C ARG A 589 17.56 10.70 -3.49
N VAL A 590 16.89 9.67 -4.01
CA VAL A 590 15.55 9.77 -4.61
C VAL A 590 14.56 10.53 -3.72
N PHE A 591 14.28 10.03 -2.52
CA PHE A 591 13.20 10.54 -1.65
C PHE A 591 13.54 11.88 -0.97
N GLY A 592 14.81 12.27 -0.88
CA GLY A 592 15.26 13.52 -0.28
C GLY A 592 15.50 14.66 -1.27
N SER A 593 15.21 14.47 -2.57
CA SER A 593 15.64 15.40 -3.61
C SER A 593 14.56 15.80 -4.62
N PHE A 594 13.31 15.34 -4.47
CA PHE A 594 12.22 15.66 -5.38
C PHE A 594 12.01 17.17 -5.52
N ARG A 595 11.95 17.64 -6.76
CA ARG A 595 11.57 19.00 -7.13
C ARG A 595 10.65 18.97 -8.35
N GLU A 596 9.56 19.71 -8.31
CA GLU A 596 8.69 19.87 -9.47
C GLU A 596 9.48 20.48 -10.63
N ALA A 597 9.32 19.91 -11.81
CA ALA A 597 9.98 20.35 -13.03
C ALA A 597 8.97 20.96 -13.99
N ASP A 598 9.24 22.19 -14.42
CA ASP A 598 8.45 22.86 -15.48
C ASP A 598 8.82 22.27 -16.86
N LYS A 599 8.48 21.02 -17.07
CA LYS A 599 8.71 20.27 -18.32
C LYS A 599 7.45 19.52 -18.73
N PRO A 600 7.20 19.37 -20.03
CA PRO A 600 6.12 18.49 -20.48
C PRO A 600 6.39 17.04 -20.05
N PRO A 601 5.33 16.21 -19.91
CA PRO A 601 5.49 14.78 -19.67
C PRO A 601 6.40 14.13 -20.72
N PHE A 602 7.35 13.31 -20.29
CA PHE A 602 8.27 12.59 -21.18
C PHE A 602 7.61 11.39 -21.88
N LEU A 603 6.36 11.06 -21.55
CA LEU A 603 5.52 10.06 -22.20
C LEU A 603 4.22 10.71 -22.67
N THR A 604 3.76 10.35 -23.86
CA THR A 604 2.42 10.67 -24.34
C THR A 604 1.34 9.92 -23.56
N LEU A 605 0.07 10.30 -23.71
CA LEU A 605 -1.03 9.58 -23.06
C LEU A 605 -1.13 8.13 -23.57
N ASP A 606 -0.95 7.91 -24.87
CA ASP A 606 -1.05 6.58 -25.47
C ASP A 606 0.07 5.65 -24.96
N GLU A 607 1.31 6.15 -24.85
CA GLU A 607 2.43 5.40 -24.26
C GLU A 607 2.16 5.04 -22.79
N ARG A 608 1.65 5.98 -22.00
CA ARG A 608 1.31 5.73 -20.60
C ARG A 608 0.23 4.65 -20.45
N LEU A 609 -0.81 4.70 -21.27
CA LEU A 609 -1.87 3.70 -21.31
C LEU A 609 -1.33 2.34 -21.73
N ALA A 610 -0.50 2.30 -22.79
CA ALA A 610 0.10 1.07 -23.30
C ALA A 610 1.02 0.41 -22.24
N LEU A 611 1.87 1.18 -21.55
CA LEU A 611 2.76 0.68 -20.51
C LEU A 611 2.00 0.01 -19.35
N PHE A 612 0.97 0.65 -18.81
CA PHE A 612 0.17 0.04 -17.75
C PHE A 612 -0.66 -1.14 -18.25
N LYS A 613 -1.14 -1.10 -19.50
CA LYS A 613 -1.81 -2.23 -20.11
C LYS A 613 -0.86 -3.44 -20.24
N ASN A 614 0.33 -3.23 -20.80
CA ASN A 614 1.31 -4.30 -20.97
C ASN A 614 1.79 -4.85 -19.63
N ALA A 615 2.00 -4.00 -18.62
CA ALA A 615 2.35 -4.45 -17.28
C ALA A 615 1.31 -5.43 -16.69
N THR A 616 0.03 -5.23 -16.99
CA THR A 616 -1.06 -6.11 -16.53
C THR A 616 -1.30 -7.32 -17.45
N THR A 617 -0.91 -7.26 -18.72
CA THR A 617 -1.25 -8.29 -19.72
C THR A 617 -0.07 -9.18 -20.13
N LEU A 618 1.14 -8.97 -19.61
CA LEU A 618 2.29 -9.81 -19.93
C LEU A 618 2.01 -11.27 -19.54
N THR A 619 1.41 -11.97 -20.49
CA THR A 619 1.51 -13.42 -20.62
C THR A 619 2.90 -13.76 -21.14
N PRO A 620 3.47 -14.95 -20.83
CA PRO A 620 4.62 -15.45 -21.55
C PRO A 620 4.32 -15.36 -23.05
N ALA A 621 5.23 -14.75 -23.80
CA ALA A 621 5.20 -14.91 -25.24
C ALA A 621 5.30 -16.41 -25.53
N ASP A 622 4.40 -16.94 -26.37
CA ASP A 622 4.39 -18.32 -26.85
C ASP A 622 5.78 -18.74 -27.43
#